data_499b4924081b93020e9035213fcff965
#
_entry.id   499b4924081b93020e9035213fcff965
#
_cell.length_a   1.000
_cell.length_b   1.000
_cell.length_c   1.000
_cell.angle_alpha   90.00
_cell.angle_beta   90.00
_cell.angle_gamma   90.00
#
_symmetry.space_group_name_H-M   'P 1'
#
loop_
_entity.id
_entity.type
_entity.pdbx_description
1 polymer ?
#
loop_
_entity_poly.entity_id
_entity_poly.type
_entity_poly.pdbx_seq_one_letter_code
_entity_poly.pdbx_strand_id
1 'polypeptide(L)'
;MKVIITGASQGIGYAIAETFAKAGHDLFLVSKTEGSIQKAATQLNALYPTITIQHKSTDLSVKENCIAFSKWVLGFVTPDILINNAGFFLPGSLETEEDGLLEKLINANLFSAYHTTRGFLPAMIQKGKGHIFNICSIASLKAYPNGGSYGISKFALHGFSQNLRTELKDKGIKVTGVYPGATYTNSWIGSGVAPERIMEANDVAQMIFAASQLSPQAVVEDIVMRPQLGDLD
;
A
#
# COMPACT_ATOMS: atom_id res chain seq x y z
N MET A 1 -15.51 8.29 4.36
CA MET A 1 -14.94 6.99 4.82
C MET A 1 -13.71 7.26 5.69
N LYS A 2 -13.31 6.28 6.49
CA LYS A 2 -12.08 6.30 7.30
C LYS A 2 -11.03 5.44 6.59
N VAL A 3 -9.99 6.07 6.05
CA VAL A 3 -9.00 5.44 5.18
C VAL A 3 -7.65 5.38 5.86
N ILE A 4 -7.11 4.18 6.00
CA ILE A 4 -5.79 3.93 6.58
C ILE A 4 -4.81 3.68 5.45
N ILE A 5 -3.68 4.40 5.44
CA ILE A 5 -2.68 4.28 4.37
C ILE A 5 -1.31 4.11 5.00
N THR A 6 -0.67 2.99 4.72
CA THR A 6 0.71 2.73 5.13
C THR A 6 1.70 3.20 4.05
N GLY A 7 2.88 3.69 4.45
CA GLY A 7 3.84 4.25 3.51
C GLY A 7 3.36 5.53 2.82
N ALA A 8 2.60 6.38 3.54
CA ALA A 8 1.84 7.49 2.98
C ALA A 8 2.62 8.80 2.80
N SER A 9 3.93 8.83 3.09
CA SER A 9 4.69 10.09 3.08
C SER A 9 5.12 10.58 1.70
N GLN A 10 5.13 9.72 0.69
CA GLN A 10 5.58 10.03 -0.67
C GLN A 10 5.08 8.99 -1.69
N GLY A 11 5.33 9.24 -2.99
CA GLY A 11 5.08 8.30 -4.07
C GLY A 11 3.62 7.85 -4.14
N ILE A 12 3.39 6.56 -4.42
CA ILE A 12 2.04 5.98 -4.57
C ILE A 12 1.19 6.21 -3.31
N GLY A 13 1.76 6.01 -2.11
CA GLY A 13 1.01 6.20 -0.87
C GLY A 13 0.53 7.62 -0.64
N TYR A 14 1.33 8.64 -1.00
CA TYR A 14 0.92 10.04 -0.94
C TYR A 14 -0.15 10.38 -2.00
N ALA A 15 0.02 9.91 -3.23
CA ALA A 15 -0.97 10.11 -4.30
C ALA A 15 -2.35 9.50 -3.93
N ILE A 16 -2.34 8.32 -3.30
CA ILE A 16 -3.57 7.72 -2.77
C ILE A 16 -4.16 8.60 -1.66
N ALA A 17 -3.35 9.07 -0.71
CA ALA A 17 -3.80 9.94 0.38
C ALA A 17 -4.44 11.21 -0.17
N GLU A 18 -3.81 11.87 -1.15
CA GLU A 18 -4.33 13.07 -1.78
C GLU A 18 -5.65 12.82 -2.53
N THR A 19 -5.75 11.71 -3.27
CA THR A 19 -6.97 11.35 -4.00
C THR A 19 -8.16 11.15 -3.06
N PHE A 20 -7.96 10.44 -1.94
CA PHE A 20 -9.01 10.25 -0.94
C PHE A 20 -9.32 11.52 -0.14
N ALA A 21 -8.32 12.36 0.17
CA ALA A 21 -8.51 13.66 0.80
C ALA A 21 -9.36 14.59 -0.05
N LYS A 22 -9.05 14.69 -1.35
CA LYS A 22 -9.82 15.48 -2.34
C LYS A 22 -11.28 15.04 -2.42
N ALA A 23 -11.55 13.77 -2.20
CA ALA A 23 -12.90 13.20 -2.16
C ALA A 23 -13.61 13.35 -0.80
N GLY A 24 -13.02 14.06 0.18
CA GLY A 24 -13.63 14.35 1.46
C GLY A 24 -13.58 13.21 2.48
N HIS A 25 -12.56 12.34 2.41
CA HIS A 25 -12.42 11.21 3.32
C HIS A 25 -11.39 11.49 4.42
N ASP A 26 -11.65 11.04 5.65
CA ASP A 26 -10.71 11.14 6.75
C ASP A 26 -9.57 10.13 6.61
N LEU A 27 -8.36 10.57 6.90
CA LEU A 27 -7.13 9.81 6.67
C LEU A 27 -6.39 9.51 7.97
N PHE A 28 -5.86 8.29 8.06
CA PHE A 28 -4.91 7.86 9.08
C PHE A 28 -3.65 7.36 8.38
N LEU A 29 -2.61 8.18 8.45
CA LEU A 29 -1.39 8.01 7.67
C LEU A 29 -0.25 7.48 8.53
N VAL A 30 0.53 6.55 8.01
CA VAL A 30 1.74 6.10 8.68
C VAL A 30 2.90 5.97 7.71
N SER A 31 4.08 6.38 8.15
CA SER A 31 5.35 6.01 7.51
C SER A 31 6.48 5.97 8.54
N LYS A 32 7.65 5.47 8.13
CA LYS A 32 8.78 5.26 9.03
C LYS A 32 9.41 6.55 9.54
N THR A 33 9.48 7.59 8.71
CA THR A 33 10.26 8.82 8.99
C THR A 33 9.33 9.94 9.44
N GLU A 34 9.54 10.46 10.67
CA GLU A 34 8.70 11.49 11.28
C GLU A 34 8.59 12.75 10.40
N GLY A 35 9.71 13.35 10.02
CA GLY A 35 9.69 14.59 9.23
C GLY A 35 8.97 14.44 7.89
N SER A 36 9.05 13.26 7.25
CA SER A 36 8.38 13.02 5.97
C SER A 36 6.87 12.87 6.13
N ILE A 37 6.40 12.12 7.13
CA ILE A 37 4.97 11.92 7.33
C ILE A 37 4.28 13.18 7.87
N GLN A 38 4.95 13.93 8.75
CA GLN A 38 4.47 15.21 9.24
C GLN A 38 4.32 16.23 8.10
N LYS A 39 5.34 16.33 7.22
CA LYS A 39 5.29 17.20 6.04
C LYS A 39 4.11 16.84 5.14
N ALA A 40 3.93 15.55 4.81
CA ALA A 40 2.83 15.07 4.00
C ALA A 40 1.46 15.39 4.62
N ALA A 41 1.27 15.13 5.92
CA ALA A 41 0.04 15.42 6.62
C ALA A 41 -0.25 16.94 6.68
N THR A 42 0.76 17.77 6.92
CA THR A 42 0.63 19.23 6.93
C THR A 42 0.20 19.76 5.56
N GLN A 43 0.79 19.28 4.47
CA GLN A 43 0.41 19.66 3.11
C GLN A 43 -1.03 19.28 2.79
N LEU A 44 -1.43 18.04 3.11
CA LEU A 44 -2.79 17.57 2.89
C LEU A 44 -3.82 18.35 3.74
N ASN A 45 -3.52 18.64 5.00
CA ASN A 45 -4.39 19.45 5.86
C ASN A 45 -4.57 20.89 5.33
N ALA A 46 -3.52 21.48 4.76
CA ALA A 46 -3.61 22.80 4.15
C ALA A 46 -4.50 22.82 2.90
N LEU A 47 -4.43 21.76 2.08
CA LEU A 47 -5.22 21.63 0.85
C LEU A 47 -6.67 21.19 1.12
N TYR A 48 -6.89 20.38 2.15
CA TYR A 48 -8.19 19.76 2.46
C TYR A 48 -8.59 19.95 3.93
N PRO A 49 -8.84 21.19 4.37
CA PRO A 49 -9.04 21.52 5.79
C PRO A 49 -10.35 20.99 6.39
N THR A 50 -11.26 20.46 5.59
CA THR A 50 -12.58 19.98 6.03
C THR A 50 -12.60 18.53 6.49
N ILE A 51 -11.50 17.79 6.31
CA ILE A 51 -11.38 16.39 6.70
C ILE A 51 -10.43 16.25 7.90
N THR A 52 -10.52 15.10 8.58
CA THR A 52 -9.58 14.75 9.65
C THR A 52 -8.39 14.00 9.05
N ILE A 53 -7.18 14.50 9.28
CA ILE A 53 -5.95 13.79 8.92
C ILE A 53 -5.13 13.56 10.18
N GLN A 54 -5.01 12.30 10.58
CA GLN A 54 -4.14 11.86 11.66
C GLN A 54 -2.91 11.18 11.06
N HIS A 55 -1.76 11.35 11.67
CA HIS A 55 -0.54 10.68 11.20
C HIS A 55 0.29 10.16 12.36
N LYS A 56 1.12 9.18 12.08
CA LYS A 56 2.06 8.60 13.03
C LYS A 56 3.34 8.15 12.32
N SER A 57 4.49 8.45 12.93
CA SER A 57 5.74 7.84 12.52
C SER A 57 5.88 6.47 13.15
N THR A 58 6.09 5.44 12.33
CA THR A 58 6.19 4.07 12.83
C THR A 58 6.86 3.18 11.79
N ASP A 59 7.87 2.43 12.19
CA ASP A 59 8.49 1.40 11.36
C ASP A 59 7.65 0.12 11.38
N LEU A 60 6.86 -0.09 10.34
CA LEU A 60 5.98 -1.25 10.20
C LEU A 60 6.72 -2.54 9.80
N SER A 61 8.03 -2.52 9.59
CA SER A 61 8.82 -3.76 9.44
C SER A 61 8.96 -4.53 10.76
N VAL A 62 8.56 -3.91 11.87
CA VAL A 62 8.58 -4.49 13.22
C VAL A 62 7.15 -4.84 13.63
N LYS A 63 6.91 -6.10 13.98
CA LYS A 63 5.57 -6.63 14.31
C LYS A 63 4.87 -5.85 15.43
N GLU A 64 5.58 -5.57 16.52
CA GLU A 64 5.05 -4.86 17.68
C GLU A 64 4.55 -3.45 17.32
N ASN A 65 5.25 -2.80 16.39
CA ASN A 65 4.87 -1.49 15.87
C ASN A 65 3.58 -1.55 15.03
N CYS A 66 3.38 -2.60 14.24
CA CYS A 66 2.13 -2.82 13.50
C CYS A 66 0.94 -2.97 14.47
N ILE A 67 1.13 -3.74 15.54
CA ILE A 67 0.12 -3.94 16.58
C ILE A 67 -0.18 -2.62 17.32
N ALA A 68 0.86 -1.87 17.70
CA ALA A 68 0.72 -0.58 18.36
C ALA A 68 0.03 0.46 17.46
N PHE A 69 0.37 0.48 16.17
CA PHE A 69 -0.29 1.34 15.18
C PHE A 69 -1.77 1.00 15.01
N SER A 70 -2.10 -0.27 14.87
CA SER A 70 -3.51 -0.70 14.74
C SER A 70 -4.32 -0.31 15.98
N LYS A 71 -3.80 -0.55 17.18
CA LYS A 71 -4.45 -0.14 18.43
C LYS A 71 -4.65 1.37 18.51
N TRP A 72 -3.65 2.15 18.07
CA TRP A 72 -3.74 3.60 18.05
C TRP A 72 -4.87 4.09 17.14
N VAL A 73 -4.98 3.57 15.90
CA VAL A 73 -6.08 3.92 14.98
C VAL A 73 -7.43 3.50 15.55
N LEU A 74 -7.53 2.28 16.09
CA LEU A 74 -8.78 1.75 16.65
C LEU A 74 -9.26 2.53 17.89
N GLY A 75 -8.40 3.30 18.54
CA GLY A 75 -8.78 4.28 19.56
C GLY A 75 -9.58 5.47 19.01
N PHE A 76 -9.54 5.70 17.70
CA PHE A 76 -10.31 6.76 17.04
C PHE A 76 -11.46 6.20 16.20
N VAL A 77 -11.18 5.19 15.38
CA VAL A 77 -12.13 4.71 14.36
C VAL A 77 -11.94 3.22 14.03
N THR A 78 -13.00 2.58 13.52
CA THR A 78 -12.88 1.33 12.77
C THR A 78 -12.70 1.67 11.28
N PRO A 79 -11.66 1.15 10.61
CA PRO A 79 -11.40 1.43 9.20
C PRO A 79 -12.58 1.07 8.29
N ASP A 80 -12.81 1.90 7.25
CA ASP A 80 -13.58 1.53 6.07
C ASP A 80 -12.66 0.92 5.00
N ILE A 81 -11.47 1.51 4.85
CA ILE A 81 -10.47 1.10 3.87
C ILE A 81 -9.11 1.00 4.54
N LEU A 82 -8.41 -0.10 4.28
CA LEU A 82 -7.00 -0.28 4.63
C LEU A 82 -6.18 -0.42 3.35
N ILE A 83 -5.17 0.43 3.19
CA ILE A 83 -4.24 0.39 2.05
C ILE A 83 -2.85 0.03 2.57
N ASN A 84 -2.46 -1.21 2.35
CA ASN A 84 -1.14 -1.73 2.63
C ASN A 84 -0.20 -1.34 1.48
N ASN A 85 0.44 -0.18 1.60
CA ASN A 85 1.38 0.34 0.62
C ASN A 85 2.82 0.42 1.16
N ALA A 86 3.03 0.29 2.47
CA ALA A 86 4.37 0.28 3.04
C ALA A 86 5.23 -0.82 2.39
N GLY A 87 6.44 -0.44 2.00
CA GLY A 87 7.39 -1.33 1.35
C GLY A 87 8.45 -0.53 0.59
N PHE A 88 9.44 -1.23 0.08
CA PHE A 88 10.47 -0.64 -0.76
C PHE A 88 10.98 -1.63 -1.81
N PHE A 89 11.61 -1.09 -2.82
CA PHE A 89 12.24 -1.82 -3.92
C PHE A 89 13.74 -1.75 -3.78
N LEU A 90 14.39 -2.90 -3.87
CA LEU A 90 15.81 -3.04 -4.11
C LEU A 90 16.00 -4.15 -5.16
N PRO A 91 16.59 -3.82 -6.32
CA PRO A 91 16.95 -4.85 -7.31
C PRO A 91 18.17 -5.62 -6.82
N GLY A 92 18.27 -6.87 -7.20
CA GLY A 92 19.43 -7.70 -6.90
C GLY A 92 19.30 -9.09 -7.55
N SER A 93 20.44 -9.71 -7.83
CA SER A 93 20.50 -11.11 -8.23
C SER A 93 20.65 -11.98 -6.99
N LEU A 94 19.91 -13.08 -6.91
CA LEU A 94 20.03 -14.03 -5.79
C LEU A 94 21.46 -14.53 -5.56
N GLU A 95 22.29 -14.52 -6.60
CA GLU A 95 23.70 -14.93 -6.52
C GLU A 95 24.56 -13.90 -5.76
N THR A 96 24.22 -12.62 -5.83
CA THR A 96 25.08 -11.51 -5.35
C THR A 96 24.43 -10.62 -4.31
N GLU A 97 23.18 -10.87 -3.93
CA GLU A 97 22.49 -10.13 -2.87
C GLU A 97 23.22 -10.28 -1.53
N GLU A 98 23.20 -9.22 -0.74
CA GLU A 98 23.73 -9.25 0.62
C GLU A 98 22.88 -10.15 1.53
N ASP A 99 23.55 -10.85 2.46
CA ASP A 99 22.87 -11.63 3.49
C ASP A 99 21.91 -10.75 4.31
N GLY A 100 20.70 -11.29 4.56
CA GLY A 100 19.65 -10.59 5.29
C GLY A 100 18.79 -9.64 4.43
N LEU A 101 19.04 -9.53 3.11
CA LEU A 101 18.20 -8.69 2.23
C LEU A 101 16.78 -9.28 2.09
N LEU A 102 16.66 -10.60 1.96
CA LEU A 102 15.37 -11.27 1.89
C LEU A 102 14.52 -10.96 3.13
N GLU A 103 15.09 -11.09 4.31
CA GLU A 103 14.41 -10.81 5.59
C GLU A 103 13.97 -9.35 5.68
N LYS A 104 14.82 -8.41 5.25
CA LYS A 104 14.47 -6.97 5.22
C LYS A 104 13.28 -6.72 4.30
N LEU A 105 13.28 -7.30 3.11
CA LEU A 105 12.21 -7.13 2.13
C LEU A 105 10.92 -7.85 2.55
N ILE A 106 11.00 -9.05 3.09
CA ILE A 106 9.85 -9.78 3.66
C ILE A 106 9.24 -8.99 4.82
N ASN A 107 10.04 -8.48 5.74
CA ASN A 107 9.56 -7.68 6.87
C ASN A 107 8.85 -6.41 6.40
N ALA A 108 9.42 -5.69 5.43
CA ALA A 108 8.87 -4.44 4.94
C ALA A 108 7.68 -4.62 3.99
N ASN A 109 7.74 -5.55 3.04
CA ASN A 109 6.77 -5.68 1.97
C ASN A 109 5.61 -6.64 2.30
N LEU A 110 5.87 -7.67 3.12
CA LEU A 110 4.87 -8.68 3.49
C LEU A 110 4.42 -8.54 4.95
N PHE A 111 5.35 -8.63 5.91
CA PHE A 111 4.96 -8.68 7.33
C PHE A 111 4.35 -7.38 7.82
N SER A 112 4.75 -6.23 7.27
CA SER A 112 4.06 -4.95 7.51
C SER A 112 2.58 -5.03 7.16
N ALA A 113 2.24 -5.53 5.97
CA ALA A 113 0.86 -5.70 5.51
C ALA A 113 0.12 -6.77 6.32
N TYR A 114 0.76 -7.91 6.56
CA TYR A 114 0.19 -9.02 7.30
C TYR A 114 -0.18 -8.64 8.73
N HIS A 115 0.76 -8.07 9.49
CA HIS A 115 0.51 -7.73 10.90
C HIS A 115 -0.44 -6.54 11.05
N THR A 116 -0.33 -5.52 10.19
CA THR A 116 -1.24 -4.38 10.20
C THR A 116 -2.67 -4.83 9.88
N THR A 117 -2.85 -5.64 8.83
CA THR A 117 -4.15 -6.20 8.48
C THR A 117 -4.74 -6.99 9.64
N ARG A 118 -3.99 -7.92 10.23
CA ARG A 118 -4.46 -8.71 11.37
C ARG A 118 -4.85 -7.86 12.58
N GLY A 119 -4.19 -6.73 12.78
CA GLY A 119 -4.54 -5.79 13.84
C GLY A 119 -5.90 -5.12 13.65
N PHE A 120 -6.32 -4.90 12.40
CA PHE A 120 -7.62 -4.30 12.09
C PHE A 120 -8.74 -5.31 11.85
N LEU A 121 -8.42 -6.53 11.41
CA LEU A 121 -9.41 -7.53 10.99
C LEU A 121 -10.53 -7.78 12.00
N PRO A 122 -10.29 -7.95 13.32
CA PRO A 122 -11.38 -8.21 14.26
C PRO A 122 -12.45 -7.10 14.24
N ALA A 123 -12.03 -5.83 14.22
CA ALA A 123 -12.94 -4.69 14.20
C ALA A 123 -13.66 -4.55 12.85
N MET A 124 -12.97 -4.80 11.73
CA MET A 124 -13.57 -4.77 10.40
C MET A 124 -14.59 -5.89 10.22
N ILE A 125 -14.29 -7.11 10.70
CA ILE A 125 -15.22 -8.26 10.66
C ILE A 125 -16.45 -7.97 11.53
N GLN A 126 -16.27 -7.45 12.73
CA GLN A 126 -17.38 -7.06 13.60
C GLN A 126 -18.27 -5.99 12.94
N LYS A 127 -17.68 -5.07 12.19
CA LYS A 127 -18.41 -4.06 11.41
C LYS A 127 -19.15 -4.66 10.21
N GLY A 128 -18.74 -5.84 9.72
CA GLY A 128 -19.32 -6.51 8.55
C GLY A 128 -19.14 -5.78 7.22
N LYS A 129 -18.17 -4.85 7.16
CA LYS A 129 -17.91 -4.02 5.98
C LYS A 129 -16.48 -3.50 5.99
N GLY A 130 -15.80 -3.59 4.85
CA GLY A 130 -14.47 -3.03 4.67
C GLY A 130 -13.88 -3.33 3.30
N HIS A 131 -12.79 -2.65 2.97
CA HIS A 131 -12.03 -2.92 1.76
C HIS A 131 -10.53 -2.85 2.06
N ILE A 132 -9.80 -3.91 1.73
CA ILE A 132 -8.35 -4.00 1.90
C ILE A 132 -7.71 -3.95 0.53
N PHE A 133 -6.76 -3.03 0.34
CA PHE A 133 -5.91 -2.95 -0.85
C PHE A 133 -4.49 -3.31 -0.47
N ASN A 134 -3.89 -4.26 -1.18
CA ASN A 134 -2.48 -4.61 -1.02
C ASN A 134 -1.69 -4.13 -2.25
N ILE A 135 -0.74 -3.22 -2.05
CA ILE A 135 0.08 -2.71 -3.15
C ILE A 135 1.20 -3.73 -3.43
N CYS A 136 0.88 -4.63 -4.30
CA CYS A 136 1.76 -5.65 -4.86
C CYS A 136 2.70 -5.03 -5.91
N SER A 137 2.97 -5.74 -6.99
CA SER A 137 3.77 -5.30 -8.15
C SER A 137 3.53 -6.25 -9.31
N ILE A 138 3.86 -5.86 -10.53
CA ILE A 138 4.00 -6.82 -11.62
C ILE A 138 5.02 -7.91 -11.29
N ALA A 139 6.03 -7.61 -10.45
CA ALA A 139 6.96 -8.56 -9.86
C ALA A 139 6.29 -9.64 -8.98
N SER A 140 5.03 -9.48 -8.62
CA SER A 140 4.22 -10.50 -7.93
C SER A 140 3.65 -11.54 -8.85
N LEU A 141 3.62 -11.26 -10.17
CA LEU A 141 2.94 -12.07 -11.18
C LEU A 141 3.93 -12.79 -12.10
N LYS A 142 5.13 -12.24 -12.25
CA LYS A 142 6.17 -12.78 -13.12
C LYS A 142 7.55 -12.44 -12.57
N ALA A 143 8.43 -13.43 -12.52
CA ALA A 143 9.85 -13.21 -12.23
C ALA A 143 10.54 -12.48 -13.39
N TYR A 144 11.57 -11.71 -13.07
CA TYR A 144 12.37 -10.97 -14.04
C TYR A 144 13.84 -10.92 -13.58
N PRO A 145 14.79 -10.68 -14.49
CA PRO A 145 16.20 -10.55 -14.13
C PRO A 145 16.43 -9.49 -13.05
N ASN A 146 17.28 -9.78 -12.08
CA ASN A 146 17.51 -8.92 -10.90
C ASN A 146 16.27 -8.64 -10.04
N GLY A 147 15.24 -9.48 -10.12
CA GLY A 147 14.07 -9.40 -9.24
C GLY A 147 14.32 -9.92 -7.83
N GLY A 148 15.20 -10.88 -7.69
CA GLY A 148 15.73 -11.43 -6.44
C GLY A 148 14.74 -11.51 -5.27
N SER A 149 15.23 -11.14 -4.11
CA SER A 149 14.44 -11.12 -2.87
C SER A 149 13.24 -10.18 -2.93
N TYR A 150 13.31 -9.10 -3.74
CA TYR A 150 12.13 -8.24 -3.95
C TYR A 150 10.99 -9.00 -4.62
N GLY A 151 11.27 -9.71 -5.71
CA GLY A 151 10.28 -10.55 -6.38
C GLY A 151 9.65 -11.55 -5.42
N ILE A 152 10.46 -12.27 -4.64
CA ILE A 152 9.98 -13.22 -3.63
C ILE A 152 9.01 -12.54 -2.65
N SER A 153 9.37 -11.37 -2.12
CA SER A 153 8.52 -10.65 -1.17
C SER A 153 7.17 -10.23 -1.77
N LYS A 154 7.17 -9.87 -3.06
CA LYS A 154 5.95 -9.45 -3.78
C LYS A 154 5.09 -10.64 -4.21
N PHE A 155 5.67 -11.77 -4.58
CA PHE A 155 4.92 -13.04 -4.76
C PHE A 155 4.23 -13.46 -3.46
N ALA A 156 4.93 -13.35 -2.32
CA ALA A 156 4.35 -13.67 -1.01
C ALA A 156 3.19 -12.73 -0.65
N LEU A 157 3.28 -11.43 -0.95
CA LEU A 157 2.20 -10.47 -0.74
C LEU A 157 0.98 -10.76 -1.66
N HIS A 158 1.21 -11.22 -2.89
CA HIS A 158 0.15 -11.70 -3.77
C HIS A 158 -0.58 -12.90 -3.16
N GLY A 159 0.15 -13.92 -2.72
CA GLY A 159 -0.42 -15.07 -2.02
C GLY A 159 -1.23 -14.66 -0.78
N PHE A 160 -0.73 -13.72 0.00
CA PHE A 160 -1.48 -13.16 1.14
C PHE A 160 -2.79 -12.51 0.70
N SER A 161 -2.78 -11.74 -0.40
CA SER A 161 -4.00 -11.09 -0.93
C SER A 161 -5.06 -12.10 -1.35
N GLN A 162 -4.65 -13.18 -2.03
CA GLN A 162 -5.56 -14.24 -2.47
C GLN A 162 -6.19 -14.98 -1.27
N ASN A 163 -5.37 -15.32 -0.25
CA ASN A 163 -5.88 -15.98 0.96
C ASN A 163 -6.86 -15.08 1.72
N LEU A 164 -6.53 -13.79 1.91
CA LEU A 164 -7.44 -12.83 2.54
C LEU A 164 -8.79 -12.75 1.80
N ARG A 165 -8.75 -12.68 0.46
CA ARG A 165 -9.97 -12.61 -0.36
C ARG A 165 -10.86 -13.82 -0.12
N THR A 166 -10.27 -15.01 -0.15
CA THR A 166 -11.01 -16.27 0.07
C THR A 166 -11.62 -16.33 1.48
N GLU A 167 -10.89 -15.92 2.49
CA GLU A 167 -11.32 -16.01 3.90
C GLU A 167 -12.33 -14.91 4.32
N LEU A 168 -12.36 -13.78 3.61
CA LEU A 168 -13.11 -12.60 4.05
C LEU A 168 -14.33 -12.26 3.21
N LYS A 169 -14.53 -12.88 2.05
CA LYS A 169 -15.68 -12.62 1.16
C LYS A 169 -17.03 -12.76 1.87
N ASP A 170 -17.19 -13.80 2.69
CA ASP A 170 -18.42 -14.07 3.43
C ASP A 170 -18.56 -13.22 4.71
N LYS A 171 -17.55 -12.38 5.02
CA LYS A 171 -17.51 -11.47 6.17
C LYS A 171 -17.76 -10.01 5.78
N GLY A 172 -18.17 -9.77 4.53
CA GLY A 172 -18.45 -8.42 4.02
C GLY A 172 -17.20 -7.57 3.78
N ILE A 173 -16.01 -8.18 3.70
CA ILE A 173 -14.74 -7.47 3.47
C ILE A 173 -14.22 -7.80 2.08
N LYS A 174 -14.01 -6.76 1.27
CA LYS A 174 -13.41 -6.85 -0.05
C LYS A 174 -11.88 -6.84 0.06
N VAL A 175 -11.20 -7.55 -0.85
CA VAL A 175 -9.73 -7.52 -0.93
C VAL A 175 -9.32 -7.36 -2.39
N THR A 176 -8.52 -6.33 -2.67
CA THR A 176 -7.98 -6.01 -3.98
C THR A 176 -6.46 -6.07 -3.98
N GLY A 177 -5.88 -6.87 -4.85
CA GLY A 177 -4.47 -6.81 -5.19
C GLY A 177 -4.22 -5.71 -6.22
N VAL A 178 -3.22 -4.86 -6.01
CA VAL A 178 -2.84 -3.82 -6.97
C VAL A 178 -1.43 -4.11 -7.45
N TYR A 179 -1.23 -4.26 -8.77
CA TYR A 179 0.02 -4.72 -9.38
C TYR A 179 0.57 -3.66 -10.34
N PRO A 180 1.12 -2.56 -9.82
CA PRO A 180 1.72 -1.56 -10.68
C PRO A 180 3.05 -2.07 -11.26
N GLY A 181 3.28 -1.75 -12.53
CA GLY A 181 4.58 -1.75 -13.15
C GLY A 181 5.39 -0.52 -12.75
N ALA A 182 6.39 -0.17 -13.55
CA ALA A 182 7.23 1.00 -13.31
C ALA A 182 6.37 2.27 -13.16
N THR A 183 6.44 2.88 -11.98
CA THR A 183 5.64 4.06 -11.58
C THR A 183 6.58 5.12 -11.03
N TYR A 184 6.52 6.33 -11.56
CA TYR A 184 7.41 7.42 -11.17
C TYR A 184 7.20 7.81 -9.69
N THR A 185 8.23 7.58 -8.92
CA THR A 185 8.33 7.92 -7.49
C THR A 185 9.76 8.33 -7.19
N ASN A 186 10.05 8.72 -5.97
CA ASN A 186 11.41 9.11 -5.57
C ASN A 186 12.46 8.00 -5.82
N SER A 187 12.06 6.74 -5.92
CA SER A 187 12.98 5.63 -6.24
C SER A 187 13.53 5.67 -7.68
N TRP A 188 12.91 6.45 -8.56
CA TRP A 188 13.33 6.62 -9.95
C TRP A 188 14.18 7.87 -10.18
N ILE A 189 14.32 8.73 -9.16
CA ILE A 189 15.18 9.93 -9.27
C ILE A 189 16.64 9.48 -9.46
N GLY A 190 17.23 9.92 -10.56
CA GLY A 190 18.63 9.55 -10.90
C GLY A 190 18.80 8.20 -11.60
N SER A 191 17.72 7.47 -11.91
CA SER A 191 17.78 6.21 -12.67
C SER A 191 18.11 6.38 -14.17
N GLY A 192 18.00 7.59 -14.70
CA GLY A 192 18.12 7.86 -16.14
C GLY A 192 16.85 7.57 -16.94
N VAL A 193 15.80 7.03 -16.32
CA VAL A 193 14.49 6.80 -16.96
C VAL A 193 13.69 8.10 -17.00
N ALA A 194 13.24 8.50 -18.18
CA ALA A 194 12.41 9.68 -18.34
C ALA A 194 11.05 9.48 -17.64
N PRO A 195 10.55 10.49 -16.89
CA PRO A 195 9.27 10.37 -16.19
C PRO A 195 8.12 9.92 -17.10
N GLU A 196 8.09 10.41 -18.34
CA GLU A 196 7.04 10.12 -19.34
C GLU A 196 7.09 8.68 -19.86
N ARG A 197 8.18 7.94 -19.59
CA ARG A 197 8.33 6.53 -19.98
C ARG A 197 7.56 5.58 -19.07
N ILE A 198 7.25 6.00 -17.86
CA ILE A 198 6.62 5.18 -16.81
C ILE A 198 5.38 5.85 -16.26
N MET A 199 4.53 5.09 -15.56
CA MET A 199 3.24 5.59 -15.04
C MET A 199 3.43 6.67 -13.98
N GLU A 200 2.44 7.54 -13.84
CA GLU A 200 2.34 8.44 -12.70
C GLU A 200 1.77 7.71 -11.47
N ALA A 201 2.20 8.11 -10.28
CA ALA A 201 1.65 7.57 -9.03
C ALA A 201 0.14 7.85 -8.90
N ASN A 202 -0.34 8.94 -9.49
CA ASN A 202 -1.75 9.31 -9.50
C ASN A 202 -2.63 8.34 -10.31
N ASP A 203 -2.10 7.69 -11.36
CA ASP A 203 -2.86 6.68 -12.13
C ASP A 203 -3.25 5.51 -11.22
N VAL A 204 -2.30 5.05 -10.41
CA VAL A 204 -2.54 3.97 -9.44
C VAL A 204 -3.55 4.42 -8.38
N ALA A 205 -3.44 5.65 -7.89
CA ALA A 205 -4.34 6.20 -6.89
C ALA A 205 -5.79 6.31 -7.41
N GLN A 206 -5.98 6.76 -8.64
CA GLN A 206 -7.30 6.87 -9.27
C GLN A 206 -7.97 5.50 -9.43
N MET A 207 -7.24 4.46 -9.85
CA MET A 207 -7.79 3.11 -9.98
C MET A 207 -8.20 2.51 -8.64
N ILE A 208 -7.40 2.72 -7.59
CA ILE A 208 -7.75 2.29 -6.22
C ILE A 208 -9.01 3.03 -5.75
N PHE A 209 -9.09 4.33 -5.98
CA PHE A 209 -10.26 5.12 -5.62
C PHE A 209 -11.51 4.62 -6.36
N ALA A 210 -11.45 4.47 -7.68
CA ALA A 210 -12.56 3.95 -8.49
C ALA A 210 -13.04 2.57 -7.99
N ALA A 211 -12.14 1.64 -7.74
CA ALA A 211 -12.46 0.32 -7.19
C ALA A 211 -13.13 0.39 -5.81
N SER A 212 -12.75 1.39 -4.99
CA SER A 212 -13.33 1.59 -3.65
C SER A 212 -14.77 2.10 -3.68
N GLN A 213 -15.23 2.70 -4.79
CA GLN A 213 -16.56 3.29 -4.93
C GLN A 213 -17.62 2.31 -5.45
N LEU A 214 -17.22 1.08 -5.80
CA LEU A 214 -18.17 0.08 -6.31
C LEU A 214 -19.17 -0.37 -5.24
N SER A 215 -20.35 -0.78 -5.71
CA SER A 215 -21.41 -1.31 -4.85
C SER A 215 -20.92 -2.46 -3.96
N PRO A 216 -21.62 -2.76 -2.86
CA PRO A 216 -21.23 -3.86 -1.97
C PRO A 216 -21.10 -5.23 -2.68
N GLN A 217 -21.87 -5.44 -3.75
CA GLN A 217 -21.92 -6.70 -4.50
C GLN A 217 -20.74 -6.90 -5.47
N ALA A 218 -19.99 -5.84 -5.78
CA ALA A 218 -18.88 -5.90 -6.72
C ALA A 218 -17.54 -5.73 -6.03
N VAL A 219 -16.54 -6.50 -6.44
CA VAL A 219 -15.15 -6.33 -6.07
C VAL A 219 -14.28 -6.38 -7.32
N VAL A 220 -13.33 -5.45 -7.42
CA VAL A 220 -12.20 -5.58 -8.34
C VAL A 220 -11.16 -6.41 -7.62
N GLU A 221 -10.94 -7.61 -8.09
CA GLU A 221 -10.03 -8.54 -7.41
C GLU A 221 -8.57 -8.16 -7.61
N ASP A 222 -8.21 -7.82 -8.85
CA ASP A 222 -6.84 -7.48 -9.22
C ASP A 222 -6.82 -6.27 -10.16
N ILE A 223 -5.96 -5.31 -9.86
CA ILE A 223 -5.69 -4.12 -10.69
C ILE A 223 -4.27 -4.26 -11.23
N VAL A 224 -4.13 -4.65 -12.48
CA VAL A 224 -2.82 -4.78 -13.13
C VAL A 224 -2.61 -3.57 -14.04
N MET A 225 -1.54 -2.83 -13.80
CA MET A 225 -1.21 -1.60 -14.54
C MET A 225 0.24 -1.63 -15.01
N ARG A 226 0.47 -1.20 -16.24
CA ARG A 226 1.80 -1.13 -16.85
C ARG A 226 1.97 0.19 -17.60
N PRO A 227 3.20 0.68 -17.75
CA PRO A 227 3.47 1.74 -18.71
C PRO A 227 2.92 1.37 -20.09
N GLN A 228 2.41 2.35 -20.82
CA GLN A 228 1.81 2.12 -22.15
C GLN A 228 2.78 1.43 -23.11
N LEU A 229 4.06 1.74 -23.00
CA LEU A 229 5.11 1.13 -23.84
C LEU A 229 5.67 -0.20 -23.27
N GLY A 230 4.96 -0.81 -22.31
CA GLY A 230 5.39 -2.04 -21.67
C GLY A 230 6.37 -1.82 -20.50
N ASP A 231 6.83 -2.94 -19.93
CA ASP A 231 7.80 -2.92 -18.85
C ASP A 231 9.17 -2.37 -19.33
N LEU A 232 10.01 -2.01 -18.40
CA LEU A 232 11.41 -1.66 -18.68
C LEU A 232 12.21 -2.97 -18.81
N ASP A 233 13.15 -3.02 -19.75
CA ASP A 233 14.07 -4.14 -19.98
C ASP A 233 15.12 -4.21 -18.87
#